data_75a45180860c03a07997065c93acd404
#
_entry.id   75a45180860c03a07997065c93acd404
#
_cell.length_a   1.000
_cell.length_b   1.000
_cell.length_c   1.000
_cell.angle_alpha   90.00
_cell.angle_beta   90.00
_cell.angle_gamma   90.00
#
_symmetry.space_group_name_H-M   'P 1'
#
loop_
_entity.id
_entity.type
_entity.pdbx_description
1 polymer ?
#
loop_
_entity_poly.entity_id
_entity_poly.type
_entity_poly.pdbx_seq_one_letter_code
_entity_poly.pdbx_strand_id
1 'polypeptide(L)'
;MQMQITVNAAMTVDGKIATHQGDSAISSKEDRIRVHKLRASVDGILVGISTVLIDNPRLTVRLGRKQAKDKHPTRIIIDSVGRIPLDSQILRTASKVKTIVAVTKLANMDTRRKIKKTGATVIVAGTRTVNLKRVFLIAWKMGIRKILVEGGGEINWSLFSLGVVSELIVTIAPKIVGGRQATTLVEGDGYSTMARGIKLQLKKVLMQNSGELVLHYKI
;
A
#
# COMPACT_ATOMS: atom_id res chain seq x y z
N MET A 1 -1.81 -6.67 20.98
CA MET A 1 -2.35 -6.87 19.62
C MET A 1 -1.17 -6.81 18.65
N GLN A 2 -0.76 -7.94 18.09
CA GLN A 2 0.41 -8.00 17.21
C GLN A 2 -0.04 -8.22 15.75
N MET A 3 -0.24 -7.11 15.01
CA MET A 3 -0.51 -7.14 13.58
C MET A 3 0.84 -7.07 12.85
N GLN A 4 1.05 -7.95 11.88
CA GLN A 4 2.23 -7.90 11.02
C GLN A 4 1.95 -6.96 9.86
N ILE A 5 2.72 -5.88 9.75
CA ILE A 5 2.60 -4.90 8.68
C ILE A 5 3.90 -4.90 7.88
N THR A 6 3.82 -5.32 6.63
CA THR A 6 4.95 -5.36 5.70
C THR A 6 4.74 -4.27 4.63
N VAL A 7 5.67 -3.33 4.53
CA VAL A 7 5.71 -2.38 3.41
C VAL A 7 6.45 -3.04 2.25
N ASN A 8 5.86 -3.04 1.06
CA ASN A 8 6.49 -3.51 -0.16
C ASN A 8 6.42 -2.43 -1.23
N ALA A 9 7.57 -2.07 -1.79
CA ALA A 9 7.66 -1.10 -2.87
C ALA A 9 8.77 -1.47 -3.85
N ALA A 10 8.61 -1.05 -5.10
CA ALA A 10 9.69 -0.98 -6.06
C ALA A 10 10.13 0.48 -6.21
N MET A 11 11.44 0.70 -6.30
CA MET A 11 12.00 2.03 -6.53
C MET A 11 13.15 1.96 -7.54
N THR A 12 13.49 3.09 -8.12
CA THR A 12 14.70 3.27 -8.91
C THR A 12 15.94 3.36 -8.01
N VAL A 13 17.15 3.29 -8.57
CA VAL A 13 18.41 3.44 -7.82
C VAL A 13 18.47 4.77 -7.06
N ASP A 14 17.87 5.83 -7.63
CA ASP A 14 17.76 7.16 -7.02
C ASP A 14 16.51 7.33 -6.13
N GLY A 15 15.88 6.21 -5.71
CA GLY A 15 14.84 6.19 -4.67
C GLY A 15 13.44 6.61 -5.12
N LYS A 16 13.15 6.67 -6.43
CA LYS A 16 11.85 7.09 -6.95
C LYS A 16 10.91 5.91 -7.12
N ILE A 17 9.66 6.03 -6.62
CA ILE A 17 8.59 5.04 -6.81
C ILE A 17 7.62 5.41 -7.92
N ALA A 18 7.66 6.66 -8.39
CA ALA A 18 6.94 7.13 -9.57
C ALA A 18 7.63 8.39 -10.12
N THR A 19 7.42 8.67 -11.41
CA THR A 19 7.84 9.95 -12.03
C THR A 19 6.98 11.11 -11.52
N HIS A 20 7.35 12.35 -11.86
CA HIS A 20 6.52 13.53 -11.56
C HIS A 20 5.16 13.51 -12.29
N GLN A 21 5.01 12.72 -13.34
CA GLN A 21 3.74 12.51 -14.07
C GLN A 21 2.95 11.31 -13.54
N GLY A 22 3.46 10.61 -12.50
CA GLY A 22 2.79 9.48 -11.89
C GLY A 22 3.07 8.11 -12.54
N ASP A 23 3.97 8.00 -13.52
CA ASP A 23 4.34 6.69 -14.05
C ASP A 23 5.10 5.89 -13.00
N SER A 24 4.52 4.75 -12.59
CA SER A 24 5.03 3.80 -11.59
C SER A 24 5.46 2.46 -12.19
N ALA A 25 5.67 2.38 -13.52
CA ALA A 25 6.03 1.15 -14.23
C ALA A 25 7.52 0.77 -14.00
N ILE A 26 7.88 0.45 -12.77
CA ILE A 26 9.25 0.15 -12.34
C ILE A 26 9.54 -1.35 -12.42
N SER A 27 8.65 -2.18 -11.88
CA SER A 27 8.86 -3.61 -11.64
C SER A 27 8.91 -4.44 -12.91
N SER A 28 9.85 -5.38 -12.96
CA SER A 28 9.93 -6.44 -13.98
C SER A 28 8.75 -7.41 -13.91
N LYS A 29 8.65 -8.32 -14.88
CA LYS A 29 7.68 -9.42 -14.84
C LYS A 29 7.95 -10.34 -13.64
N GLU A 30 9.22 -10.59 -13.31
CA GLU A 30 9.63 -11.44 -12.20
C GLU A 30 9.21 -10.81 -10.85
N ASP A 31 9.48 -9.52 -10.66
CA ASP A 31 9.06 -8.80 -9.45
C ASP A 31 7.54 -8.77 -9.31
N ARG A 32 6.79 -8.54 -10.39
CA ARG A 32 5.32 -8.60 -10.36
C ARG A 32 4.80 -9.96 -9.91
N ILE A 33 5.42 -11.07 -10.32
CA ILE A 33 5.06 -12.43 -9.85
C ILE A 33 5.34 -12.55 -8.35
N ARG A 34 6.49 -12.04 -7.88
CA ARG A 34 6.85 -12.00 -6.46
C ARG A 34 5.78 -11.24 -5.65
N VAL A 35 5.39 -10.05 -6.11
CA VAL A 35 4.34 -9.24 -5.46
C VAL A 35 3.01 -10.01 -5.39
N HIS A 36 2.61 -10.72 -6.44
CA HIS A 36 1.39 -11.55 -6.39
C HIS A 36 1.51 -12.70 -5.38
N LYS A 37 2.69 -13.30 -5.19
CA LYS A 37 2.92 -14.29 -4.12
C LYS A 37 2.80 -13.66 -2.73
N LEU A 38 3.33 -12.44 -2.52
CA LEU A 38 3.16 -11.69 -1.27
C LEU A 38 1.68 -11.39 -1.01
N ARG A 39 0.93 -10.93 -2.01
CA ARG A 39 -0.51 -10.69 -1.88
C ARG A 39 -1.28 -11.94 -1.47
N ALA A 40 -0.87 -13.12 -1.96
CA ALA A 40 -1.50 -14.39 -1.60
C ALA A 40 -1.21 -14.83 -0.16
N SER A 41 -0.17 -14.31 0.48
CA SER A 41 0.27 -14.67 1.83
C SER A 41 -0.26 -13.77 2.94
N VAL A 42 -1.04 -12.73 2.61
CA VAL A 42 -1.56 -11.76 3.57
C VAL A 42 -3.09 -11.73 3.61
N ASP A 43 -3.64 -11.15 4.69
CA ASP A 43 -5.08 -11.02 4.88
C ASP A 43 -5.63 -9.70 4.31
N GLY A 44 -4.77 -8.67 4.24
CA GLY A 44 -5.14 -7.35 3.74
C GLY A 44 -4.05 -6.70 2.88
N ILE A 45 -4.46 -5.87 1.92
CA ILE A 45 -3.59 -4.97 1.15
C ILE A 45 -4.04 -3.55 1.44
N LEU A 46 -3.11 -2.69 1.85
CA LEU A 46 -3.36 -1.29 2.17
C LEU A 46 -2.65 -0.38 1.18
N VAL A 47 -3.38 0.61 0.67
CA VAL A 47 -2.84 1.70 -0.17
C VAL A 47 -3.43 3.05 0.23
N GLY A 48 -2.69 4.12 -0.05
CA GLY A 48 -3.21 5.48 -0.01
C GLY A 48 -4.06 5.80 -1.24
N ILE A 49 -4.93 6.80 -1.11
CA ILE A 49 -5.81 7.21 -2.21
C ILE A 49 -5.05 7.68 -3.46
N SER A 50 -3.89 8.31 -3.31
CA SER A 50 -3.09 8.76 -4.45
C SER A 50 -2.69 7.61 -5.37
N THR A 51 -2.33 6.45 -4.83
CA THR A 51 -2.06 5.22 -5.60
C THR A 51 -3.30 4.76 -6.39
N VAL A 52 -4.50 4.91 -5.83
CA VAL A 52 -5.74 4.55 -6.55
C VAL A 52 -6.03 5.53 -7.68
N LEU A 53 -5.81 6.83 -7.45
CA LEU A 53 -6.05 7.88 -8.43
C LEU A 53 -5.09 7.80 -9.63
N ILE A 54 -3.84 7.44 -9.37
CA ILE A 54 -2.78 7.36 -10.40
C ILE A 54 -2.85 6.03 -11.15
N ASP A 55 -2.80 4.90 -10.43
CA ASP A 55 -2.60 3.58 -11.02
C ASP A 55 -3.90 2.83 -11.31
N ASN A 56 -5.04 3.25 -10.73
CA ASN A 56 -6.32 2.53 -10.75
C ASN A 56 -6.15 1.01 -10.59
N PRO A 57 -5.49 0.54 -9.51
CA PRO A 57 -5.05 -0.84 -9.37
C PRO A 57 -6.22 -1.77 -9.01
N ARG A 58 -6.08 -3.06 -9.34
CA ARG A 58 -7.06 -4.10 -8.91
C ARG A 58 -6.84 -4.58 -7.50
N LEU A 59 -5.61 -4.57 -7.00
CA LEU A 59 -5.17 -5.11 -5.70
C LEU A 59 -5.68 -6.56 -5.46
N THR A 60 -5.53 -7.40 -6.47
CA THR A 60 -5.95 -8.82 -6.43
C THR A 60 -4.75 -9.74 -6.64
N VAL A 61 -4.89 -10.99 -6.23
CA VAL A 61 -3.94 -12.06 -6.55
C VAL A 61 -4.20 -12.55 -7.97
N ARG A 62 -3.15 -12.63 -8.80
CA ARG A 62 -3.19 -13.12 -10.19
C ARG A 62 -1.99 -14.05 -10.42
N LEU A 63 -2.04 -15.20 -9.79
CA LEU A 63 -1.15 -16.32 -10.02
C LEU A 63 -1.93 -17.31 -10.89
N GLY A 64 -1.36 -17.79 -12.01
CA GLY A 64 -2.05 -18.60 -13.04
C GLY A 64 -3.00 -19.68 -12.48
N ARG A 65 -3.89 -20.22 -13.31
CA ARG A 65 -5.04 -21.08 -12.94
C ARG A 65 -4.77 -22.18 -11.90
N LYS A 66 -3.55 -22.72 -11.80
CA LYS A 66 -3.17 -23.76 -10.84
C LYS A 66 -2.88 -23.28 -9.41
N GLN A 67 -2.71 -21.96 -9.19
CA GLN A 67 -2.32 -21.38 -7.89
C GLN A 67 -3.34 -20.39 -7.33
N ALA A 68 -4.35 -20.04 -8.09
CA ALA A 68 -5.41 -19.14 -7.65
C ALA A 68 -6.44 -19.94 -6.82
N LYS A 69 -6.19 -20.05 -5.51
CA LYS A 69 -7.33 -20.14 -4.59
C LYS A 69 -8.05 -18.79 -4.70
N ASP A 70 -9.37 -18.77 -4.89
CA ASP A 70 -10.21 -17.57 -5.07
C ASP A 70 -10.20 -16.59 -3.87
N LYS A 71 -9.22 -16.72 -2.98
CA LYS A 71 -9.07 -15.89 -1.78
C LYS A 71 -8.20 -14.68 -2.08
N HIS A 72 -8.86 -13.57 -2.38
CA HIS A 72 -8.20 -12.27 -2.44
C HIS A 72 -8.09 -11.66 -1.03
N PRO A 73 -6.98 -10.98 -0.71
CA PRO A 73 -6.88 -10.21 0.52
C PRO A 73 -7.88 -9.05 0.53
N THR A 74 -8.32 -8.66 1.73
CA THR A 74 -9.17 -7.48 1.91
C THR A 74 -8.42 -6.22 1.50
N ARG A 75 -8.99 -5.43 0.60
CA ARG A 75 -8.41 -4.16 0.16
C ARG A 75 -8.75 -3.07 1.18
N ILE A 76 -7.76 -2.30 1.60
CA ILE A 76 -7.88 -1.22 2.58
C ILE A 76 -7.35 0.05 1.93
N ILE A 77 -8.24 1.01 1.67
CA ILE A 77 -7.92 2.28 1.04
C ILE A 77 -7.99 3.39 2.08
N ILE A 78 -6.91 4.15 2.23
CA ILE A 78 -6.85 5.31 3.12
C ILE A 78 -7.16 6.55 2.30
N ASP A 79 -8.35 7.13 2.55
CA ASP A 79 -8.90 8.23 1.75
C ASP A 79 -9.64 9.25 2.63
N SER A 80 -8.92 10.21 3.17
CA SER A 80 -9.45 11.14 4.19
C SER A 80 -10.77 11.81 3.81
N VAL A 81 -10.97 12.17 2.56
CA VAL A 81 -12.13 12.95 2.12
C VAL A 81 -13.08 12.22 1.16
N GLY A 82 -12.76 10.96 0.80
CA GLY A 82 -13.61 10.16 -0.09
C GLY A 82 -13.45 10.52 -1.58
N ARG A 83 -12.19 10.71 -2.04
CA ARG A 83 -11.85 11.02 -3.44
C ARG A 83 -11.85 9.80 -4.37
N ILE A 84 -11.99 8.59 -3.82
CA ILE A 84 -11.96 7.37 -4.63
C ILE A 84 -13.02 7.42 -5.74
N PRO A 85 -12.65 7.28 -7.03
CA PRO A 85 -13.61 7.28 -8.12
C PRO A 85 -14.54 6.07 -8.01
N LEU A 86 -15.85 6.30 -8.18
CA LEU A 86 -16.85 5.23 -8.09
C LEU A 86 -16.68 4.18 -9.20
N ASP A 87 -16.09 4.56 -10.32
CA ASP A 87 -15.76 3.72 -11.46
C ASP A 87 -14.35 3.08 -11.37
N SER A 88 -13.61 3.32 -10.26
CA SER A 88 -12.30 2.69 -10.03
C SER A 88 -12.41 1.16 -10.04
N GLN A 89 -11.39 0.47 -10.53
CA GLN A 89 -11.36 -1.01 -10.55
C GLN A 89 -11.60 -1.62 -9.17
N ILE A 90 -11.21 -0.91 -8.11
CA ILE A 90 -11.43 -1.32 -6.72
C ILE A 90 -12.92 -1.31 -6.40
N LEU A 91 -13.63 -0.19 -6.62
CA LEU A 91 -15.05 -0.07 -6.26
C LEU A 91 -15.96 -0.87 -7.20
N ARG A 92 -15.67 -0.93 -8.51
CA ARG A 92 -16.42 -1.78 -9.46
C ARG A 92 -16.41 -3.27 -9.10
N THR A 93 -15.45 -3.71 -8.30
CA THR A 93 -15.33 -5.11 -7.88
C THR A 93 -15.51 -5.30 -6.37
N ALA A 94 -16.00 -4.28 -5.65
CA ALA A 94 -16.12 -4.32 -4.19
C ALA A 94 -17.17 -5.32 -3.67
N SER A 95 -18.18 -5.65 -4.47
CA SER A 95 -19.14 -6.71 -4.17
C SER A 95 -18.54 -8.13 -4.22
N LYS A 96 -17.45 -8.33 -4.99
CA LYS A 96 -16.76 -9.63 -5.16
C LYS A 96 -15.51 -9.75 -4.30
N VAL A 97 -14.81 -8.65 -4.03
CA VAL A 97 -13.58 -8.64 -3.26
C VAL A 97 -13.74 -7.69 -2.07
N LYS A 98 -13.64 -8.22 -0.85
CA LYS A 98 -13.79 -7.41 0.37
C LYS A 98 -12.96 -6.14 0.29
N THR A 99 -13.63 -5.00 0.48
CA THR A 99 -13.02 -3.67 0.33
C THR A 99 -13.43 -2.79 1.49
N ILE A 100 -12.46 -2.14 2.11
CA ILE A 100 -12.62 -1.16 3.16
C ILE A 100 -12.10 0.17 2.63
N VAL A 101 -12.91 1.22 2.74
CA VAL A 101 -12.48 2.60 2.48
C VAL A 101 -12.53 3.33 3.82
N ALA A 102 -11.35 3.68 4.33
CA ALA A 102 -11.21 4.42 5.58
C ALA A 102 -11.19 5.92 5.27
N VAL A 103 -12.17 6.63 5.81
CA VAL A 103 -12.36 8.07 5.61
C VAL A 103 -12.36 8.81 6.95
N THR A 104 -12.34 10.13 6.91
CA THR A 104 -12.53 11.00 8.06
C THR A 104 -13.95 11.56 8.11
N LYS A 105 -14.23 12.43 9.10
CA LYS A 105 -15.48 13.18 9.16
C LYS A 105 -15.63 14.16 7.98
N LEU A 106 -14.55 14.53 7.29
CA LEU A 106 -14.57 15.42 6.12
C LEU A 106 -15.25 14.80 4.90
N ALA A 107 -15.21 13.46 4.74
CA ALA A 107 -16.00 12.81 3.70
C ALA A 107 -17.49 12.98 4.02
N ASN A 108 -18.26 13.67 3.18
CA ASN A 108 -19.66 13.93 3.42
C ASN A 108 -20.53 12.66 3.39
N MET A 109 -21.75 12.77 3.91
CA MET A 109 -22.67 11.63 4.04
C MET A 109 -23.05 11.01 2.69
N ASP A 110 -23.22 11.82 1.65
CA ASP A 110 -23.58 11.35 0.32
C ASP A 110 -22.46 10.55 -0.33
N THR A 111 -21.21 11.06 -0.26
CA THR A 111 -20.02 10.34 -0.72
C THR A 111 -19.88 8.99 -0.03
N ARG A 112 -20.03 8.95 1.31
CA ARG A 112 -19.97 7.68 2.06
C ARG A 112 -21.06 6.72 1.62
N ARG A 113 -22.28 7.21 1.35
CA ARG A 113 -23.41 6.41 0.88
C ARG A 113 -23.14 5.85 -0.51
N LYS A 114 -22.61 6.67 -1.44
CA LYS A 114 -22.24 6.23 -2.79
C LYS A 114 -21.18 5.13 -2.75
N ILE A 115 -20.13 5.30 -1.94
CA ILE A 115 -19.09 4.28 -1.77
C ILE A 115 -19.71 2.98 -1.21
N LYS A 116 -20.56 3.04 -0.18
CA LYS A 116 -21.23 1.85 0.39
C LYS A 116 -22.09 1.12 -0.64
N LYS A 117 -22.78 1.84 -1.53
CA LYS A 117 -23.62 1.24 -2.59
C LYS A 117 -22.83 0.35 -3.56
N THR A 118 -21.50 0.50 -3.68
CA THR A 118 -20.65 -0.39 -4.49
C THR A 118 -20.35 -1.73 -3.81
N GLY A 119 -20.78 -1.94 -2.57
CA GLY A 119 -20.45 -3.12 -1.75
C GLY A 119 -19.22 -2.92 -0.85
N ALA A 120 -18.57 -1.76 -0.87
CA ALA A 120 -17.46 -1.47 0.01
C ALA A 120 -17.91 -1.11 1.43
N THR A 121 -17.14 -1.52 2.43
CA THR A 121 -17.31 -1.08 3.82
C THR A 121 -16.64 0.29 4.01
N VAL A 122 -17.38 1.28 4.51
CA VAL A 122 -16.82 2.60 4.84
C VAL A 122 -16.58 2.68 6.34
N ILE A 123 -15.34 2.98 6.74
CA ILE A 123 -14.93 3.20 8.12
C ILE A 123 -14.63 4.70 8.30
N VAL A 124 -15.34 5.35 9.24
CA VAL A 124 -15.03 6.74 9.62
C VAL A 124 -14.04 6.69 10.79
N ALA A 125 -12.81 7.07 10.54
CA ALA A 125 -11.72 7.04 11.51
C ALA A 125 -10.91 8.33 11.46
N GLY A 126 -11.14 9.24 12.40
CA GLY A 126 -10.47 10.54 12.46
C GLY A 126 -11.31 11.72 12.00
N THR A 127 -10.77 12.91 12.17
CA THR A 127 -11.42 14.18 11.83
C THR A 127 -10.88 14.80 10.55
N ARG A 128 -9.58 15.12 10.48
CA ARG A 128 -8.90 15.68 9.31
C ARG A 128 -8.06 14.64 8.57
N THR A 129 -7.32 13.83 9.32
CA THR A 129 -6.52 12.71 8.81
C THR A 129 -7.07 11.39 9.31
N VAL A 130 -6.91 10.32 8.54
CA VAL A 130 -7.36 8.99 8.95
C VAL A 130 -6.51 8.49 10.12
N ASN A 131 -7.16 8.14 11.21
CA ASN A 131 -6.52 7.50 12.36
C ASN A 131 -6.20 6.04 12.04
N LEU A 132 -4.97 5.78 11.60
CA LEU A 132 -4.50 4.45 11.19
C LEU A 132 -4.59 3.42 12.32
N LYS A 133 -4.29 3.80 13.58
CA LYS A 133 -4.42 2.90 14.75
C LYS A 133 -5.84 2.40 14.90
N ARG A 134 -6.84 3.29 14.71
CA ARG A 134 -8.26 2.91 14.73
C ARG A 134 -8.64 2.01 13.56
N VAL A 135 -8.11 2.27 12.37
CA VAL A 135 -8.32 1.41 11.18
C VAL A 135 -7.77 0.02 11.45
N PHE A 136 -6.56 -0.09 11.98
CA PHE A 136 -5.94 -1.38 12.31
C PHE A 136 -6.69 -2.14 13.41
N LEU A 137 -7.20 -1.44 14.43
CA LEU A 137 -8.04 -2.07 15.45
C LEU A 137 -9.31 -2.69 14.86
N ILE A 138 -9.97 -1.98 13.94
CA ILE A 138 -11.17 -2.48 13.25
C ILE A 138 -10.80 -3.64 12.32
N ALA A 139 -9.74 -3.52 11.55
CA ALA A 139 -9.23 -4.59 10.69
C ALA A 139 -8.89 -5.86 11.51
N TRP A 140 -8.27 -5.69 12.67
CA TRP A 140 -7.98 -6.79 13.59
C TRP A 140 -9.27 -7.51 14.05
N LYS A 141 -10.30 -6.75 14.44
CA LYS A 141 -11.62 -7.31 14.81
C LYS A 141 -12.29 -8.07 13.65
N MET A 142 -11.97 -7.69 12.40
CA MET A 142 -12.42 -8.38 11.19
C MET A 142 -11.58 -9.61 10.81
N GLY A 143 -10.62 -10.01 11.65
CA GLY A 143 -9.77 -11.19 11.44
C GLY A 143 -8.51 -10.94 10.62
N ILE A 144 -8.19 -9.68 10.25
CA ILE A 144 -6.99 -9.33 9.48
C ILE A 144 -5.79 -9.29 10.44
N ARG A 145 -4.77 -10.08 10.18
CA ARG A 145 -3.56 -10.22 11.02
C ARG A 145 -2.30 -9.77 10.28
N LYS A 146 -2.26 -9.98 8.95
CA LYS A 146 -1.14 -9.65 8.09
C LYS A 146 -1.58 -8.64 7.03
N ILE A 147 -0.92 -7.50 6.97
CA ILE A 147 -1.20 -6.44 6.00
C ILE A 147 0.04 -6.20 5.15
N LEU A 148 -0.14 -6.24 3.82
CA LEU A 148 0.81 -5.76 2.84
C LEU A 148 0.47 -4.32 2.49
N VAL A 149 1.41 -3.41 2.67
CA VAL A 149 1.28 -2.00 2.27
C VAL A 149 1.97 -1.81 0.93
N GLU A 150 1.24 -1.34 -0.06
CA GLU A 150 1.77 -1.10 -1.41
C GLU A 150 1.78 0.41 -1.75
N GLY A 151 2.04 1.21 -0.75
CA GLY A 151 2.37 2.62 -0.91
C GLY A 151 1.16 3.58 -0.96
N GLY A 152 1.30 4.84 -1.41
CA GLY A 152 2.46 5.64 -1.76
C GLY A 152 3.30 6.18 -0.59
N GLY A 153 4.20 7.10 -0.95
CA GLY A 153 5.20 7.63 -0.03
C GLY A 153 4.65 8.25 1.24
N GLU A 154 3.56 9.00 1.16
CA GLU A 154 2.86 9.59 2.32
C GLU A 154 2.31 8.56 3.30
N ILE A 155 1.74 7.47 2.78
CA ILE A 155 1.27 6.35 3.61
C ILE A 155 2.45 5.64 4.25
N ASN A 156 3.52 5.42 3.50
CA ASN A 156 4.73 4.81 4.03
C ASN A 156 5.27 5.64 5.20
N TRP A 157 5.40 6.96 5.03
CA TRP A 157 5.80 7.86 6.12
C TRP A 157 4.88 7.75 7.34
N SER A 158 3.56 7.83 7.11
CA SER A 158 2.58 7.74 8.20
C SER A 158 2.69 6.45 9.00
N LEU A 159 3.01 5.33 8.35
CA LEU A 159 3.17 4.02 9.01
C LEU A 159 4.52 3.90 9.72
N PHE A 160 5.60 4.36 9.09
CA PHE A 160 6.93 4.37 9.69
C PHE A 160 6.98 5.27 10.93
N SER A 161 6.47 6.50 10.83
CA SER A 161 6.44 7.43 11.97
C SER A 161 5.58 6.95 13.13
N LEU A 162 4.54 6.11 12.87
CA LEU A 162 3.75 5.45 13.91
C LEU A 162 4.45 4.26 14.58
N GLY A 163 5.57 3.79 14.06
CA GLY A 163 6.30 2.63 14.57
C GLY A 163 5.51 1.31 14.47
N VAL A 164 4.64 1.17 13.45
CA VAL A 164 3.78 -0.03 13.31
C VAL A 164 4.25 -1.00 12.23
N VAL A 165 5.26 -0.62 11.45
CA VAL A 165 5.82 -1.46 10.39
C VAL A 165 6.73 -2.51 10.99
N SER A 166 6.54 -3.77 10.62
CA SER A 166 7.37 -4.90 11.06
C SER A 166 8.50 -5.22 10.09
N GLU A 167 8.21 -5.04 8.79
CA GLU A 167 9.13 -5.41 7.70
C GLU A 167 9.02 -4.42 6.56
N LEU A 168 10.15 -4.19 5.88
CA LEU A 168 10.22 -3.46 4.62
C LEU A 168 10.85 -4.35 3.56
N ILE A 169 10.15 -4.52 2.44
CA ILE A 169 10.65 -5.19 1.24
C ILE A 169 10.77 -4.14 0.14
N VAL A 170 11.99 -3.90 -0.34
CA VAL A 170 12.26 -2.94 -1.40
C VAL A 170 12.88 -3.65 -2.59
N THR A 171 12.28 -3.49 -3.76
CA THR A 171 12.90 -3.85 -5.04
C THR A 171 13.57 -2.62 -5.62
N ILE A 172 14.88 -2.69 -5.82
CA ILE A 172 15.66 -1.65 -6.49
C ILE A 172 15.80 -2.04 -7.96
N ALA A 173 15.13 -1.29 -8.84
CA ALA A 173 15.27 -1.48 -10.28
C ALA A 173 16.53 -0.77 -10.80
N PRO A 174 17.24 -1.34 -11.79
CA PRO A 174 18.45 -0.75 -12.37
C PRO A 174 18.09 0.41 -13.32
N LYS A 175 17.45 1.45 -12.75
CA LYS A 175 16.99 2.65 -13.45
C LYS A 175 17.28 3.89 -12.63
N ILE A 176 17.46 5.03 -13.29
CA ILE A 176 17.49 6.37 -12.71
C ILE A 176 16.41 7.19 -13.41
N VAL A 177 15.58 7.86 -12.64
CA VAL A 177 14.47 8.70 -13.15
C VAL A 177 14.70 10.17 -12.84
N GLY A 178 15.26 10.50 -11.68
CA GLY A 178 15.44 11.87 -11.22
C GLY A 178 14.12 12.58 -10.93
N GLY A 179 14.17 13.91 -11.01
CA GLY A 179 12.98 14.77 -10.82
C GLY A 179 12.76 15.16 -9.35
N ARG A 180 12.77 16.48 -9.10
CA ARG A 180 12.54 17.04 -7.75
C ARG A 180 11.15 16.71 -7.21
N GLN A 181 10.15 16.64 -8.09
CA GLN A 181 8.74 16.35 -7.75
C GLN A 181 8.36 14.88 -7.99
N ALA A 182 9.33 14.02 -8.35
CA ALA A 182 9.09 12.61 -8.48
C ALA A 182 8.92 11.97 -7.10
N THR A 183 7.88 11.14 -6.94
CA THR A 183 7.53 10.52 -5.64
C THR A 183 8.64 9.59 -5.16
N THR A 184 9.03 9.74 -3.89
CA THR A 184 10.04 8.88 -3.25
C THR A 184 9.40 7.74 -2.44
N LEU A 185 10.23 6.77 -2.03
CA LEU A 185 9.80 5.64 -1.22
C LEU A 185 9.07 6.06 0.05
N VAL A 186 9.56 7.13 0.68
CA VAL A 186 8.99 7.71 1.90
C VAL A 186 8.95 9.23 1.73
N GLU A 187 7.76 9.79 1.76
CA GLU A 187 7.48 11.23 1.73
C GLU A 187 7.25 11.77 3.16
N GLY A 188 6.52 12.88 3.30
CA GLY A 188 6.13 13.48 4.58
C GLY A 188 7.20 14.37 5.18
N ASP A 189 7.05 14.71 6.47
CA ASP A 189 7.91 15.71 7.15
C ASP A 189 9.33 15.22 7.40
N GLY A 190 9.56 13.91 7.45
CA GLY A 190 10.85 13.31 7.72
C GLY A 190 11.35 13.55 9.16
N TYR A 191 12.56 13.08 9.44
CA TYR A 191 13.25 13.33 10.71
C TYR A 191 14.28 14.44 10.54
N SER A 192 14.40 15.31 11.53
CA SER A 192 15.31 16.46 11.50
C SER A 192 16.80 16.10 11.59
N THR A 193 17.11 14.88 12.04
CA THR A 193 18.51 14.39 12.12
C THR A 193 18.58 12.92 11.73
N MET A 194 19.72 12.49 11.17
CA MET A 194 19.96 11.08 10.82
C MET A 194 19.88 10.16 12.04
N ALA A 195 20.25 10.63 13.21
CA ALA A 195 20.20 9.85 14.45
C ALA A 195 18.76 9.46 14.87
N ARG A 196 17.75 10.23 14.45
CA ARG A 196 16.32 9.94 14.68
C ARG A 196 15.74 9.01 13.63
N GLY A 197 16.44 8.75 12.53
CA GLY A 197 16.00 7.85 11.47
C GLY A 197 15.73 6.45 11.98
N ILE A 198 14.79 5.76 11.34
CA ILE A 198 14.44 4.38 11.69
C ILE A 198 15.57 3.45 11.26
N LYS A 199 16.11 2.70 12.23
CA LYS A 199 17.14 1.69 11.95
C LYS A 199 16.50 0.44 11.37
N LEU A 200 17.10 -0.06 10.29
CA LEU A 200 16.66 -1.26 9.59
C LEU A 200 17.72 -2.35 9.75
N GLN A 201 17.27 -3.59 9.96
CA GLN A 201 18.14 -4.75 9.95
C GLN A 201 17.98 -5.53 8.65
N LEU A 202 18.99 -5.54 7.80
CA LEU A 202 18.98 -6.33 6.56
C LEU A 202 18.92 -7.82 6.91
N LYS A 203 17.93 -8.52 6.36
CA LYS A 203 17.69 -9.95 6.55
C LYS A 203 18.04 -10.77 5.33
N LYS A 204 17.74 -10.24 4.14
CA LYS A 204 17.92 -10.97 2.88
C LYS A 204 18.15 -10.02 1.72
N VAL A 205 19.00 -10.44 0.81
CA VAL A 205 19.21 -9.83 -0.50
C VAL A 205 18.95 -10.89 -1.55
N LEU A 206 18.16 -10.57 -2.56
CA LEU A 206 17.91 -11.41 -3.73
C LEU A 206 18.21 -10.59 -4.97
N MET A 207 19.02 -11.13 -5.86
CA MET A 207 19.21 -10.60 -7.20
C MET A 207 18.30 -11.35 -8.16
N GLN A 208 17.51 -10.61 -8.92
CA GLN A 208 16.63 -11.17 -9.96
C GLN A 208 17.36 -11.19 -11.31
N ASN A 209 16.91 -12.05 -12.22
CA ASN A 209 17.51 -12.15 -13.56
C ASN A 209 17.38 -10.87 -14.37
N SER A 210 16.40 -10.01 -14.02
CA SER A 210 16.19 -8.67 -14.58
C SER A 210 17.22 -7.63 -14.13
N GLY A 211 18.15 -7.99 -13.22
CA GLY A 211 19.10 -7.06 -12.60
C GLY A 211 18.52 -6.27 -11.41
N GLU A 212 17.28 -6.53 -11.02
CA GLU A 212 16.68 -5.95 -9.83
C GLU A 212 17.23 -6.58 -8.56
N LEU A 213 17.42 -5.77 -7.52
CA LEU A 213 17.77 -6.22 -6.17
C LEU A 213 16.55 -6.15 -5.27
N VAL A 214 16.19 -7.23 -4.62
CA VAL A 214 15.12 -7.26 -3.61
C VAL A 214 15.75 -7.33 -2.23
N LEU A 215 15.56 -6.29 -1.44
CA LEU A 215 16.08 -6.17 -0.08
C LEU A 215 14.95 -6.39 0.92
N HIS A 216 15.18 -7.29 1.87
CA HIS A 216 14.26 -7.53 2.99
C HIS A 216 14.87 -7.00 4.27
N TYR A 217 14.17 -6.07 4.92
CA TYR A 217 14.56 -5.50 6.21
C TYR A 217 13.53 -5.82 7.29
N LYS A 218 14.02 -6.06 8.51
CA LYS A 218 13.23 -6.02 9.73
C LYS A 218 13.40 -4.66 10.42
N ILE A 219 12.33 -4.20 11.08
CA ILE A 219 12.29 -2.99 11.89
C ILE A 219 12.16 -3.35 13.36
#